data_b5f141e2d8b720d355f4037ff9dc0bd0
#
_entry.id   b5f141e2d8b720d355f4037ff9dc0bd0
#
_cell.length_a   1.000
_cell.length_b   1.000
_cell.length_c   1.000
_cell.angle_alpha   90.00
_cell.angle_beta   90.00
_cell.angle_gamma   90.00
#
_symmetry.space_group_name_H-M   'P 1'
#
loop_
_entity.id
_entity.type
_entity.pdbx_description
1 polymer ?
#
loop_
_entity_poly.entity_id
_entity_poly.type
_entity_poly.pdbx_seq_one_letter_code
_entity_poly.pdbx_strand_id
1 'polypeptide(L)'
;MTDHSGKKIGRREFLGAAAATAGFMIVSPQQVRGTQANSALRVGLLGCGGRGTADTTYLIDTGKTRLVALADLFPDKLETAKAHFDSYQQTKGYAPIDRSLMFRGPNAYEQIANSKDLDVIVITTPPYFHPQHLATVVAAGKHVYCEKPVAVDPQGCTWVLDSGRRAEGRLSLEVGFQLRNAPPYVEQVKRIHAGALGTIVSGEGHYYATWPNLPAWPNASADERTIRNWYYSRILSGDIIVEQDIHVIDMCNWILQGRPIKSAATGSRNGRPDHGDVYGHYSVVFYYPNSVSMTFGSTQIGNGKWEVG
;
A
#
# COMPACT_ATOMS: atom_id res chain seq x y z
N MET A 1 -32.54 -32.95 32.94
CA MET A 1 -33.46 -33.34 31.89
C MET A 1 -33.97 -34.75 32.22
N THR A 2 -35.21 -34.99 32.09
CA THR A 2 -35.83 -36.31 32.25
C THR A 2 -36.22 -36.83 30.87
N ASP A 3 -36.12 -38.17 30.68
CA ASP A 3 -36.63 -38.83 29.47
C ASP A 3 -38.17 -38.95 29.50
N HIS A 4 -38.77 -39.47 28.45
CA HIS A 4 -40.22 -39.68 28.36
C HIS A 4 -40.80 -40.64 29.42
N SER A 5 -39.97 -41.29 30.24
CA SER A 5 -40.37 -42.20 31.34
C SER A 5 -40.19 -41.55 32.72
N GLY A 6 -39.78 -40.28 32.82
CA GLY A 6 -39.59 -39.53 34.06
C GLY A 6 -38.29 -39.85 34.81
N LYS A 7 -37.35 -40.59 34.22
CA LYS A 7 -36.08 -40.98 34.83
C LYS A 7 -35.01 -39.90 34.58
N LYS A 8 -34.30 -39.51 35.63
CA LYS A 8 -33.19 -38.53 35.51
C LYS A 8 -32.03 -39.15 34.73
N ILE A 9 -31.75 -38.58 33.55
CA ILE A 9 -30.61 -38.98 32.73
C ILE A 9 -29.33 -38.43 33.35
N GLY A 10 -28.38 -39.31 33.67
CA GLY A 10 -27.07 -38.94 34.20
C GLY A 10 -26.19 -38.22 33.14
N ARG A 11 -25.30 -37.35 33.60
CA ARG A 11 -24.36 -36.62 32.71
C ARG A 11 -23.57 -37.55 31.78
N ARG A 12 -23.22 -38.79 32.23
CA ARG A 12 -22.49 -39.77 31.42
C ARG A 12 -23.39 -40.40 30.34
N GLU A 13 -24.66 -40.65 30.62
CA GLU A 13 -25.61 -41.19 29.64
C GLU A 13 -25.98 -40.18 28.58
N PHE A 14 -26.08 -38.88 28.96
CA PHE A 14 -26.29 -37.79 28.00
C PHE A 14 -25.09 -37.61 27.06
N LEU A 15 -23.84 -37.68 27.55
CA LEU A 15 -22.62 -37.59 26.74
C LEU A 15 -22.42 -38.83 25.86
N GLY A 16 -22.85 -40.02 26.32
CA GLY A 16 -22.82 -41.28 25.54
C GLY A 16 -23.81 -41.29 24.38
N ALA A 17 -25.03 -40.78 24.58
CA ALA A 17 -26.05 -40.67 23.55
C ALA A 17 -25.72 -39.59 22.50
N ALA A 18 -25.08 -38.50 22.89
CA ALA A 18 -24.59 -37.45 21.97
C ALA A 18 -23.41 -37.93 21.11
N ALA A 19 -22.61 -38.90 21.59
CA ALA A 19 -21.47 -39.44 20.82
C ALA A 19 -21.88 -40.46 19.74
N ALA A 20 -23.09 -41.08 19.86
CA ALA A 20 -23.53 -42.11 18.93
C ALA A 20 -24.27 -41.61 17.67
N THR A 21 -24.62 -40.29 17.62
CA THR A 21 -25.34 -39.68 16.48
C THR A 21 -24.63 -38.55 15.79
N ALA A 22 -23.52 -38.09 16.34
CA ALA A 22 -22.67 -37.08 15.67
C ALA A 22 -21.44 -37.80 15.13
N GLY A 23 -21.40 -38.03 13.82
CA GLY A 23 -20.14 -38.27 13.16
C GLY A 23 -19.18 -37.14 13.57
N PHE A 24 -18.11 -37.48 14.31
CA PHE A 24 -17.07 -36.51 14.63
C PHE A 24 -16.47 -36.00 13.33
N MET A 25 -16.94 -34.86 12.82
CA MET A 25 -16.14 -34.08 11.89
C MET A 25 -14.95 -33.52 12.70
N ILE A 26 -13.79 -34.09 12.49
CA ILE A 26 -12.53 -33.46 12.93
C ILE A 26 -12.39 -32.20 12.10
N VAL A 27 -12.94 -31.09 12.60
CA VAL A 27 -12.74 -29.78 12.06
C VAL A 27 -11.27 -29.43 12.36
N SER A 28 -10.47 -29.17 11.33
CA SER A 28 -9.08 -28.77 11.55
C SER A 28 -9.04 -27.53 12.47
N PRO A 29 -8.03 -27.37 13.32
CA PRO A 29 -7.92 -26.21 14.21
C PRO A 29 -8.05 -24.86 13.47
N GLN A 30 -7.70 -24.83 12.19
CA GLN A 30 -7.81 -23.67 11.30
C GLN A 30 -9.27 -23.30 10.94
N GLN A 31 -10.22 -24.20 11.14
CA GLN A 31 -11.66 -23.98 10.86
C GLN A 31 -12.46 -23.63 12.12
N VAL A 32 -11.84 -23.65 13.30
CA VAL A 32 -12.53 -23.31 14.55
C VAL A 32 -12.61 -21.79 14.68
N ARG A 33 -13.83 -21.24 14.76
CA ARG A 33 -14.05 -19.82 15.03
C ARG A 33 -13.30 -19.42 16.32
N GLY A 34 -12.50 -18.33 16.24
CA GLY A 34 -11.73 -17.80 17.37
C GLY A 34 -10.26 -18.22 17.41
N THR A 35 -9.75 -19.01 16.44
CA THR A 35 -8.29 -19.17 16.27
C THR A 35 -7.73 -17.92 15.60
N GLN A 36 -6.46 -17.59 15.89
CA GLN A 36 -5.76 -16.46 15.26
C GLN A 36 -5.85 -16.51 13.73
N ALA A 37 -5.75 -17.70 13.12
CA ALA A 37 -5.88 -17.90 11.69
C ALA A 37 -7.27 -17.54 11.14
N ASN A 38 -8.34 -17.75 11.91
CA ASN A 38 -9.72 -17.47 11.48
C ASN A 38 -10.18 -16.05 11.80
N SER A 39 -9.51 -15.36 12.71
CA SER A 39 -9.77 -13.96 13.05
C SER A 39 -8.89 -12.98 12.26
N ALA A 40 -7.88 -13.46 11.52
CA ALA A 40 -7.03 -12.62 10.70
C ALA A 40 -7.80 -12.01 9.52
N LEU A 41 -7.62 -10.70 9.30
CA LEU A 41 -8.18 -10.00 8.15
C LEU A 41 -7.64 -10.58 6.84
N ARG A 42 -8.52 -10.77 5.88
CA ARG A 42 -8.22 -11.34 4.56
C ARG A 42 -7.77 -10.23 3.63
N VAL A 43 -6.50 -10.26 3.26
CA VAL A 43 -5.85 -9.25 2.43
C VAL A 43 -5.77 -9.71 0.98
N GLY A 44 -6.06 -8.80 0.05
CA GLY A 44 -5.73 -8.92 -1.36
C GLY A 44 -4.61 -7.95 -1.72
N LEU A 45 -3.62 -8.40 -2.49
CA LEU A 45 -2.55 -7.56 -3.03
C LEU A 45 -2.81 -7.22 -4.49
N LEU A 46 -2.96 -5.94 -4.80
CA LEU A 46 -3.08 -5.40 -6.15
C LEU A 46 -1.79 -4.67 -6.52
N GLY A 47 -1.00 -5.26 -7.41
CA GLY A 47 0.35 -4.85 -7.77
C GLY A 47 1.40 -5.69 -7.05
N CYS A 48 1.80 -6.80 -7.66
CA CYS A 48 2.69 -7.83 -7.08
C CYS A 48 4.19 -7.51 -7.30
N GLY A 49 4.56 -6.23 -7.31
CA GLY A 49 5.93 -5.76 -7.39
C GLY A 49 6.67 -5.81 -6.05
N GLY A 50 7.92 -5.29 -6.04
CA GLY A 50 8.77 -5.31 -4.84
C GLY A 50 8.15 -4.56 -3.66
N ARG A 51 7.54 -3.40 -3.88
CA ARG A 51 6.87 -2.63 -2.83
C ARG A 51 5.68 -3.41 -2.26
N GLY A 52 4.77 -3.88 -3.11
CA GLY A 52 3.60 -4.65 -2.66
C GLY A 52 3.98 -5.91 -1.88
N THR A 53 5.04 -6.60 -2.31
CA THR A 53 5.57 -7.76 -1.58
C THR A 53 6.08 -7.37 -0.20
N ALA A 54 6.85 -6.28 -0.08
CA ALA A 54 7.38 -5.81 1.20
C ALA A 54 6.26 -5.38 2.16
N ASP A 55 5.36 -4.51 1.71
CA ASP A 55 4.28 -3.98 2.56
C ASP A 55 3.33 -5.08 3.04
N THR A 56 2.99 -6.03 2.15
CA THR A 56 2.13 -7.16 2.51
C THR A 56 2.84 -8.11 3.50
N THR A 57 4.16 -8.29 3.35
CA THR A 57 4.96 -9.05 4.33
C THR A 57 4.87 -8.43 5.72
N TYR A 58 5.05 -7.10 5.83
CA TYR A 58 4.90 -6.39 7.11
C TYR A 58 3.48 -6.52 7.69
N LEU A 59 2.44 -6.46 6.86
CA LEU A 59 1.08 -6.69 7.32
C LEU A 59 0.88 -8.09 7.90
N ILE A 60 1.40 -9.13 7.24
CA ILE A 60 1.34 -10.51 7.73
C ILE A 60 2.10 -10.65 9.06
N ASP A 61 3.24 -9.95 9.22
CA ASP A 61 4.03 -9.98 10.46
C ASP A 61 3.31 -9.40 11.68
N THR A 62 2.29 -8.58 11.48
CA THR A 62 1.43 -8.14 12.59
C THR A 62 0.69 -9.29 13.28
N GLY A 63 0.58 -10.46 12.62
CA GLY A 63 -0.22 -11.60 13.07
C GLY A 63 -1.73 -11.36 13.01
N LYS A 64 -2.17 -10.24 12.46
CA LYS A 64 -3.59 -9.84 12.36
C LYS A 64 -4.16 -9.99 10.95
N THR A 65 -3.32 -10.27 9.97
CA THR A 65 -3.70 -10.36 8.56
C THR A 65 -3.14 -11.62 7.92
N ARG A 66 -3.80 -12.08 6.86
CA ARG A 66 -3.32 -13.14 5.97
C ARG A 66 -3.59 -12.74 4.52
N LEU A 67 -2.66 -13.02 3.64
CA LEU A 67 -2.83 -12.78 2.22
C LEU A 67 -3.64 -13.92 1.59
N VAL A 68 -4.70 -13.57 0.85
CA VAL A 68 -5.66 -14.53 0.28
C VAL A 68 -5.67 -14.46 -1.24
N ALA A 69 -5.49 -13.27 -1.81
CA ALA A 69 -5.59 -13.05 -3.25
C ALA A 69 -4.47 -12.16 -3.79
N LEU A 70 -4.13 -12.37 -5.05
CA LEU A 70 -3.15 -11.59 -5.80
C LEU A 70 -3.78 -11.04 -7.09
N ALA A 71 -3.42 -9.81 -7.46
CA ALA A 71 -3.80 -9.23 -8.74
C ALA A 71 -2.64 -8.44 -9.34
N ASP A 72 -2.34 -8.68 -10.61
CA ASP A 72 -1.32 -7.96 -11.36
C ASP A 72 -1.62 -8.01 -12.87
N LEU A 73 -1.10 -7.03 -13.61
CA LEU A 73 -1.15 -7.05 -15.06
C LEU A 73 -0.32 -8.20 -15.65
N PHE A 74 0.82 -8.51 -15.02
CA PHE A 74 1.84 -9.41 -15.53
C PHE A 74 1.84 -10.77 -14.84
N PRO A 75 1.79 -11.88 -15.58
CA PRO A 75 1.75 -13.23 -14.99
C PRO A 75 3.02 -13.60 -14.22
N ASP A 76 4.20 -13.13 -14.66
CA ASP A 76 5.47 -13.36 -13.98
C ASP A 76 5.50 -12.72 -12.58
N LYS A 77 4.89 -11.56 -12.41
CA LYS A 77 4.74 -10.91 -11.11
C LYS A 77 3.85 -11.72 -10.17
N LEU A 78 2.73 -12.23 -10.68
CA LEU A 78 1.82 -13.08 -9.90
C LEU A 78 2.51 -14.37 -9.42
N GLU A 79 3.19 -15.09 -10.32
CA GLU A 79 3.84 -16.35 -9.95
C GLU A 79 5.01 -16.12 -8.96
N THR A 80 5.78 -15.06 -9.15
CA THR A 80 6.86 -14.70 -8.22
C THR A 80 6.30 -14.36 -6.83
N ALA A 81 5.27 -13.54 -6.77
CA ALA A 81 4.62 -13.17 -5.50
C ALA A 81 3.97 -14.38 -4.82
N LYS A 82 3.29 -15.24 -5.60
CA LYS A 82 2.70 -16.48 -5.05
C LYS A 82 3.77 -17.38 -4.43
N ALA A 83 4.86 -17.64 -5.13
CA ALA A 83 5.94 -18.49 -4.61
C ALA A 83 6.53 -17.93 -3.30
N HIS A 84 6.74 -16.61 -3.25
CA HIS A 84 7.20 -15.93 -2.03
C HIS A 84 6.21 -16.09 -0.89
N PHE A 85 4.95 -15.72 -1.10
CA PHE A 85 3.96 -15.68 -0.03
C PHE A 85 3.49 -17.07 0.41
N ASP A 86 3.40 -18.05 -0.47
CA ASP A 86 3.08 -19.42 -0.07
C ASP A 86 4.13 -19.95 0.92
N SER A 87 5.43 -19.75 0.59
CA SER A 87 6.53 -20.11 1.50
C SER A 87 6.46 -19.32 2.80
N TYR A 88 6.29 -18.00 2.71
CA TYR A 88 6.29 -17.12 3.87
C TYR A 88 5.11 -17.39 4.82
N GLN A 89 3.90 -17.49 4.30
CA GLN A 89 2.69 -17.73 5.07
C GLN A 89 2.67 -19.13 5.72
N GLN A 90 3.31 -20.12 5.08
CA GLN A 90 3.47 -21.44 5.68
C GLN A 90 4.22 -21.36 7.02
N THR A 91 5.22 -20.49 7.15
CA THR A 91 5.94 -20.28 8.42
C THR A 91 5.06 -19.69 9.53
N LYS A 92 3.95 -19.06 9.15
CA LYS A 92 2.96 -18.46 10.06
C LYS A 92 1.73 -19.36 10.28
N GLY A 93 1.71 -20.55 9.70
CA GLY A 93 0.60 -21.49 9.81
C GLY A 93 -0.62 -21.16 8.94
N TYR A 94 -0.47 -20.32 7.93
CA TYR A 94 -1.52 -20.01 6.96
C TYR A 94 -1.45 -20.92 5.73
N ALA A 95 -2.61 -21.12 5.11
CA ALA A 95 -2.71 -21.90 3.87
C ALA A 95 -2.06 -21.14 2.68
N PRO A 96 -1.58 -21.87 1.65
CA PRO A 96 -1.15 -21.27 0.39
C PRO A 96 -2.28 -20.49 -0.29
N ILE A 97 -1.91 -19.54 -1.15
CA ILE A 97 -2.86 -18.76 -1.95
C ILE A 97 -3.49 -19.67 -3.00
N ASP A 98 -4.82 -19.70 -3.03
CA ASP A 98 -5.57 -20.44 -4.06
C ASP A 98 -5.37 -19.78 -5.44
N ARG A 99 -5.05 -20.60 -6.44
CA ARG A 99 -4.88 -20.09 -7.82
C ARG A 99 -6.15 -19.47 -8.41
N SER A 100 -7.32 -19.84 -7.95
CA SER A 100 -8.60 -19.23 -8.33
C SER A 100 -8.75 -17.78 -7.84
N LEU A 101 -7.93 -17.37 -6.86
CA LEU A 101 -7.87 -16.01 -6.31
C LEU A 101 -6.65 -15.22 -6.84
N MET A 102 -6.09 -15.65 -7.96
CA MET A 102 -5.05 -14.94 -8.69
C MET A 102 -5.65 -14.30 -9.95
N PHE A 103 -5.78 -12.99 -9.95
CA PHE A 103 -6.40 -12.21 -11.01
C PHE A 103 -5.33 -11.58 -11.91
N ARG A 104 -5.48 -11.74 -13.24
CA ARG A 104 -4.47 -11.31 -14.21
C ARG A 104 -5.05 -10.38 -15.27
N GLY A 105 -4.22 -9.44 -15.71
CA GLY A 105 -4.52 -8.59 -16.87
C GLY A 105 -5.10 -7.23 -16.48
N PRO A 106 -5.54 -6.44 -17.46
CA PRO A 106 -5.93 -5.05 -17.24
C PRO A 106 -7.15 -4.89 -16.33
N ASN A 107 -8.02 -5.88 -16.22
CA ASN A 107 -9.22 -5.87 -15.37
C ASN A 107 -9.02 -6.60 -14.04
N ALA A 108 -7.79 -6.97 -13.70
CA ALA A 108 -7.48 -7.68 -12.46
C ALA A 108 -7.88 -6.87 -11.20
N TYR A 109 -7.81 -5.53 -11.28
CA TYR A 109 -8.21 -4.64 -10.19
C TYR A 109 -9.72 -4.71 -9.89
N GLU A 110 -10.57 -4.87 -10.91
CA GLU A 110 -12.02 -5.06 -10.73
C GLU A 110 -12.33 -6.42 -10.13
N GLN A 111 -11.64 -7.46 -10.60
CA GLN A 111 -11.84 -8.82 -10.15
C GLN A 111 -11.48 -8.98 -8.66
N ILE A 112 -10.31 -8.46 -8.25
CA ILE A 112 -9.90 -8.51 -6.84
C ILE A 112 -10.81 -7.65 -5.96
N ALA A 113 -11.23 -6.46 -6.41
CA ALA A 113 -12.14 -5.60 -5.67
C ALA A 113 -13.48 -6.29 -5.38
N ASN A 114 -14.02 -7.01 -6.37
CA ASN A 114 -15.31 -7.70 -6.25
C ASN A 114 -15.24 -9.09 -5.56
N SER A 115 -14.05 -9.56 -5.19
CA SER A 115 -13.92 -10.81 -4.44
C SER A 115 -14.59 -10.71 -3.07
N LYS A 116 -15.44 -11.69 -2.75
CA LYS A 116 -16.12 -11.78 -1.44
C LYS A 116 -15.21 -12.32 -0.33
N ASP A 117 -14.04 -12.81 -0.71
CA ASP A 117 -13.09 -13.44 0.21
C ASP A 117 -12.11 -12.45 0.84
N LEU A 118 -12.28 -11.16 0.60
CA LEU A 118 -11.37 -10.10 1.03
C LEU A 118 -12.04 -9.08 1.94
N ASP A 119 -11.29 -8.62 2.92
CA ASP A 119 -11.66 -7.53 3.82
C ASP A 119 -10.89 -6.25 3.48
N VAL A 120 -9.62 -6.39 3.13
CA VAL A 120 -8.67 -5.28 2.86
C VAL A 120 -7.98 -5.50 1.52
N ILE A 121 -7.77 -4.44 0.77
CA ILE A 121 -6.93 -4.46 -0.44
C ILE A 121 -5.74 -3.51 -0.27
N VAL A 122 -4.56 -4.03 -0.56
CA VAL A 122 -3.31 -3.28 -0.64
C VAL A 122 -3.08 -2.90 -2.10
N ILE A 123 -3.05 -1.61 -2.41
CA ILE A 123 -2.85 -1.06 -3.76
C ILE A 123 -1.41 -0.56 -3.87
N THR A 124 -0.62 -1.20 -4.73
CA THR A 124 0.80 -0.90 -4.98
C THR A 124 1.15 -0.96 -6.46
N THR A 125 0.18 -0.70 -7.30
CA THR A 125 0.35 -0.52 -8.75
C THR A 125 1.10 0.79 -9.05
N PRO A 126 1.54 1.06 -10.29
CA PRO A 126 2.10 2.37 -10.60
C PRO A 126 1.13 3.52 -10.27
N PRO A 127 1.62 4.67 -9.79
CA PRO A 127 0.80 5.77 -9.24
C PRO A 127 -0.30 6.29 -10.17
N TYR A 128 -0.07 6.25 -11.47
CA TYR A 128 -1.08 6.62 -12.48
C TYR A 128 -2.42 5.87 -12.31
N PHE A 129 -2.36 4.61 -11.87
CA PHE A 129 -3.55 3.76 -11.75
C PHE A 129 -4.22 3.86 -10.37
N HIS A 130 -3.55 4.44 -9.37
CA HIS A 130 -4.08 4.51 -8.00
C HIS A 130 -5.47 5.14 -7.92
N PRO A 131 -5.78 6.27 -8.58
CA PRO A 131 -7.10 6.89 -8.45
C PRO A 131 -8.24 5.98 -8.91
N GLN A 132 -8.07 5.30 -10.04
CA GLN A 132 -9.06 4.37 -10.58
C GLN A 132 -9.21 3.12 -9.70
N HIS A 133 -8.08 2.53 -9.30
CA HIS A 133 -8.09 1.34 -8.48
C HIS A 133 -8.70 1.62 -7.10
N LEU A 134 -8.34 2.74 -6.48
CA LEU A 134 -8.90 3.17 -5.19
C LEU A 134 -10.42 3.38 -5.27
N ALA A 135 -10.89 4.09 -6.29
CA ALA A 135 -12.31 4.32 -6.49
C ALA A 135 -13.10 3.00 -6.62
N THR A 136 -12.56 2.04 -7.37
CA THR A 136 -13.16 0.71 -7.56
C THR A 136 -13.20 -0.09 -6.25
N VAL A 137 -12.10 -0.10 -5.51
CA VAL A 137 -12.00 -0.83 -4.23
C VAL A 137 -12.93 -0.25 -3.17
N VAL A 138 -13.00 1.08 -3.05
CA VAL A 138 -13.92 1.79 -2.14
C VAL A 138 -15.39 1.54 -2.52
N ALA A 139 -15.72 1.54 -3.82
CA ALA A 139 -17.06 1.23 -4.31
C ALA A 139 -17.47 -0.21 -3.97
N ALA A 140 -16.53 -1.15 -4.00
CA ALA A 140 -16.74 -2.55 -3.61
C ALA A 140 -16.81 -2.76 -2.08
N GLY A 141 -16.69 -1.71 -1.27
CA GLY A 141 -16.85 -1.75 0.19
C GLY A 141 -15.66 -2.40 0.92
N LYS A 142 -14.45 -2.33 0.38
CA LYS A 142 -13.25 -2.89 1.00
C LYS A 142 -12.45 -1.82 1.74
N HIS A 143 -11.82 -2.19 2.86
CA HIS A 143 -10.79 -1.38 3.48
C HIS A 143 -9.56 -1.30 2.56
N VAL A 144 -8.82 -0.21 2.63
CA VAL A 144 -7.73 0.07 1.68
C VAL A 144 -6.46 0.53 2.39
N TYR A 145 -5.35 -0.06 1.99
CA TYR A 145 -4.04 0.55 2.08
C TYR A 145 -3.58 0.90 0.66
N CYS A 146 -3.36 2.17 0.37
CA CYS A 146 -2.89 2.63 -0.93
C CYS A 146 -1.49 3.22 -0.80
N GLU A 147 -0.53 2.71 -1.58
CA GLU A 147 0.82 3.29 -1.58
C GLU A 147 0.83 4.73 -2.13
N LYS A 148 1.82 5.47 -1.67
CA LYS A 148 2.15 6.80 -2.22
C LYS A 148 2.84 6.66 -3.59
N PRO A 149 2.82 7.69 -4.42
CA PRO A 149 1.88 8.82 -4.44
C PRO A 149 0.48 8.37 -4.82
N VAL A 150 -0.51 9.04 -4.29
CA VAL A 150 -1.92 8.66 -4.52
C VAL A 150 -2.42 8.94 -5.94
N ALA A 151 -1.72 9.82 -6.67
CA ALA A 151 -2.01 10.20 -8.05
C ALA A 151 -0.79 10.89 -8.67
N VAL A 152 -0.80 11.10 -9.97
CA VAL A 152 0.26 11.77 -10.74
C VAL A 152 -0.15 13.15 -11.28
N ASP A 153 -1.42 13.52 -11.15
CA ASP A 153 -2.00 14.76 -11.66
C ASP A 153 -3.14 15.30 -10.78
N PRO A 154 -3.57 16.56 -10.97
CA PRO A 154 -4.65 17.17 -10.19
C PRO A 154 -6.00 16.47 -10.33
N GLN A 155 -6.30 15.90 -11.50
CA GLN A 155 -7.56 15.18 -11.72
C GLN A 155 -7.60 13.90 -10.90
N GLY A 156 -6.51 13.13 -10.92
CA GLY A 156 -6.36 11.93 -10.08
C GLY A 156 -6.45 12.26 -8.59
N CYS A 157 -5.83 13.36 -8.14
CA CYS A 157 -5.95 13.82 -6.76
C CYS A 157 -7.41 14.11 -6.38
N THR A 158 -8.19 14.71 -7.28
CA THR A 158 -9.63 14.95 -7.07
C THR A 158 -10.40 13.64 -6.88
N TRP A 159 -10.14 12.64 -7.73
CA TRP A 159 -10.77 11.31 -7.62
C TRP A 159 -10.42 10.60 -6.32
N VAL A 160 -9.18 10.74 -5.85
CA VAL A 160 -8.74 10.19 -4.56
C VAL A 160 -9.47 10.86 -3.40
N LEU A 161 -9.61 12.19 -3.41
CA LEU A 161 -10.37 12.92 -2.40
C LEU A 161 -11.84 12.49 -2.39
N ASP A 162 -12.47 12.31 -3.55
CA ASP A 162 -13.84 11.83 -3.65
C ASP A 162 -13.98 10.39 -3.13
N SER A 163 -13.00 9.54 -3.38
CA SER A 163 -12.96 8.18 -2.83
C SER A 163 -12.83 8.20 -1.31
N GLY A 164 -12.00 9.10 -0.76
CA GLY A 164 -11.86 9.33 0.68
C GLY A 164 -13.20 9.72 1.32
N ARG A 165 -13.91 10.69 0.74
CA ARG A 165 -15.26 11.11 1.22
C ARG A 165 -16.26 9.95 1.21
N ARG A 166 -16.22 9.09 0.17
CA ARG A 166 -17.10 7.91 0.10
C ARG A 166 -16.75 6.85 1.13
N ALA A 167 -15.48 6.74 1.52
CA ALA A 167 -15.01 5.81 2.53
C ALA A 167 -15.31 6.28 3.96
N GLU A 168 -15.45 7.60 4.18
CA GLU A 168 -15.60 8.21 5.49
C GLU A 168 -16.73 7.59 6.31
N GLY A 169 -16.42 7.27 7.57
CA GLY A 169 -17.36 6.65 8.51
C GLY A 169 -17.73 5.19 8.21
N ARG A 170 -17.23 4.60 7.12
CA ARG A 170 -17.57 3.22 6.70
C ARG A 170 -16.36 2.33 6.50
N LEU A 171 -15.28 2.83 5.95
CA LEU A 171 -14.10 2.08 5.58
C LEU A 171 -12.86 2.75 6.18
N SER A 172 -11.86 1.94 6.51
CA SER A 172 -10.52 2.44 6.80
C SER A 172 -9.78 2.60 5.47
N LEU A 173 -9.22 3.79 5.25
CA LEU A 173 -8.38 4.11 4.12
C LEU A 173 -7.08 4.72 4.65
N GLU A 174 -5.96 4.09 4.39
CA GLU A 174 -4.62 4.56 4.76
C GLU A 174 -3.79 4.77 3.51
N VAL A 175 -2.94 5.81 3.54
CA VAL A 175 -1.98 6.11 2.47
C VAL A 175 -0.56 5.85 2.97
N GLY A 176 0.26 5.20 2.17
CA GLY A 176 1.60 4.73 2.49
C GLY A 176 2.68 5.80 2.75
N PHE A 177 2.33 6.89 3.44
CA PHE A 177 3.31 7.89 3.90
C PHE A 177 4.04 7.39 5.14
N GLN A 178 5.05 6.55 4.91
CA GLN A 178 5.78 5.83 5.97
C GLN A 178 6.32 6.74 7.08
N LEU A 179 6.76 7.97 6.78
CA LEU A 179 7.35 8.89 7.77
C LEU A 179 6.31 9.37 8.78
N ARG A 180 5.04 9.51 8.39
CA ARG A 180 3.95 9.91 9.27
C ARG A 180 3.64 8.88 10.37
N ASN A 181 4.04 7.64 10.17
CA ASN A 181 3.84 6.54 11.10
C ASN A 181 5.14 6.09 11.80
N ALA A 182 6.29 6.69 11.46
CA ALA A 182 7.57 6.36 12.06
C ALA A 182 7.76 7.08 13.42
N PRO A 183 7.92 6.36 14.53
CA PRO A 183 7.93 6.96 15.86
C PRO A 183 8.89 8.15 16.06
N PRO A 184 10.13 8.14 15.53
CA PRO A 184 11.02 9.29 15.67
C PRO A 184 10.47 10.58 15.04
N TYR A 185 9.88 10.47 13.83
CA TYR A 185 9.30 11.62 13.14
C TYR A 185 8.02 12.11 13.81
N VAL A 186 7.17 11.20 14.26
CA VAL A 186 5.96 11.54 15.03
C VAL A 186 6.33 12.35 16.28
N GLU A 187 7.34 11.91 17.03
CA GLU A 187 7.78 12.61 18.24
C GLU A 187 8.41 13.98 17.91
N GLN A 188 9.24 14.06 16.87
CA GLN A 188 9.82 15.34 16.44
C GLN A 188 8.74 16.35 16.05
N VAL A 189 7.80 15.96 15.18
CA VAL A 189 6.73 16.85 14.74
C VAL A 189 5.85 17.27 15.89
N LYS A 190 5.55 16.37 16.83
CA LYS A 190 4.82 16.70 18.06
C LYS A 190 5.53 17.78 18.89
N ARG A 191 6.85 17.71 19.06
CA ARG A 191 7.65 18.74 19.75
C ARG A 191 7.63 20.06 19.00
N ILE A 192 7.76 20.04 17.68
CA ILE A 192 7.69 21.24 16.85
C ILE A 192 6.32 21.91 17.01
N HIS A 193 5.24 21.16 16.94
CA HIS A 193 3.88 21.68 17.14
C HIS A 193 3.63 22.17 18.58
N ALA A 194 4.36 21.65 19.55
CA ALA A 194 4.35 22.15 20.95
C ALA A 194 5.22 23.42 21.15
N GLY A 195 5.79 23.96 20.06
CA GLY A 195 6.54 25.23 20.11
C GLY A 195 8.04 25.11 20.37
N ALA A 196 8.63 23.89 20.28
CA ALA A 196 10.06 23.69 20.59
C ALA A 196 11.01 24.51 19.71
N LEU A 197 10.59 24.87 18.47
CA LEU A 197 11.36 25.72 17.56
C LEU A 197 10.91 27.19 17.55
N GLY A 198 9.87 27.55 18.31
CA GLY A 198 9.25 28.87 18.21
C GLY A 198 8.57 29.07 16.86
N THR A 199 8.60 30.33 16.39
CA THR A 199 8.01 30.68 15.07
C THR A 199 8.91 30.23 13.94
N ILE A 200 8.41 29.34 13.08
CA ILE A 200 9.14 28.91 11.87
C ILE A 200 9.01 30.01 10.82
N VAL A 201 10.12 30.50 10.31
CA VAL A 201 10.19 31.57 9.29
C VAL A 201 10.65 31.06 7.94
N SER A 202 11.46 30.01 7.90
CA SER A 202 11.93 29.34 6.69
C SER A 202 12.43 27.93 7.01
N GLY A 203 12.66 27.15 5.98
CA GLY A 203 13.28 25.84 6.08
C GLY A 203 13.87 25.37 4.76
N GLU A 204 14.57 24.26 4.82
CA GLU A 204 15.15 23.59 3.68
C GLU A 204 14.81 22.09 3.75
N GLY A 205 14.57 21.51 2.60
CA GLY A 205 14.40 20.06 2.45
C GLY A 205 15.12 19.56 1.21
N HIS A 206 15.52 18.30 1.21
CA HIS A 206 16.17 17.72 0.05
C HIS A 206 15.90 16.22 -0.07
N TYR A 207 16.00 15.73 -1.31
CA TYR A 207 15.96 14.31 -1.62
C TYR A 207 17.02 13.99 -2.68
N TYR A 208 18.15 13.47 -2.26
CA TYR A 208 19.25 13.09 -3.14
C TYR A 208 19.34 11.58 -3.20
N ALA A 209 19.22 11.04 -4.41
CA ALA A 209 19.19 9.61 -4.64
C ALA A 209 19.87 9.22 -5.95
N THR A 210 20.04 7.95 -6.15
CA THR A 210 20.39 7.34 -7.44
C THR A 210 19.13 6.81 -8.12
N TRP A 211 19.15 6.70 -9.46
CA TRP A 211 18.04 6.00 -10.14
C TRP A 211 18.13 4.48 -9.93
N PRO A 212 16.98 3.81 -9.89
CA PRO A 212 16.95 2.34 -9.87
C PRO A 212 17.48 1.75 -11.17
N ASN A 213 17.88 0.48 -11.13
CA ASN A 213 18.22 -0.26 -12.33
C ASN A 213 17.02 -0.35 -13.28
N LEU A 214 17.29 -0.22 -14.58
CA LEU A 214 16.31 -0.33 -15.64
C LEU A 214 16.46 -1.68 -16.36
N PRO A 215 15.59 -2.67 -16.12
CA PRO A 215 15.60 -3.90 -16.87
C PRO A 215 15.27 -3.68 -18.35
N ALA A 216 15.96 -4.38 -19.23
CA ALA A 216 15.84 -4.16 -20.67
C ALA A 216 14.55 -4.70 -21.29
N TRP A 217 13.99 -5.79 -20.76
CA TRP A 217 12.77 -6.46 -21.28
C TRP A 217 12.81 -6.67 -22.80
N PRO A 218 13.79 -7.41 -23.37
CA PRO A 218 14.04 -7.45 -24.81
C PRO A 218 12.88 -8.00 -25.64
N ASN A 219 12.07 -8.88 -25.06
CA ASN A 219 10.94 -9.53 -25.74
C ASN A 219 9.59 -8.82 -25.50
N ALA A 220 9.58 -7.73 -24.70
CA ALA A 220 8.34 -7.00 -24.42
C ALA A 220 8.02 -5.99 -25.53
N SER A 221 6.74 -5.71 -25.74
CA SER A 221 6.28 -4.60 -26.58
C SER A 221 6.74 -3.25 -26.00
N ALA A 222 6.63 -2.17 -26.78
CA ALA A 222 6.96 -0.82 -26.29
C ALA A 222 6.10 -0.43 -25.10
N ASP A 223 4.79 -0.66 -25.17
CA ASP A 223 3.85 -0.35 -24.09
C ASP A 223 4.13 -1.18 -22.84
N GLU A 224 4.38 -2.48 -23.01
CA GLU A 224 4.75 -3.36 -21.92
C GLU A 224 6.04 -2.89 -21.23
N ARG A 225 7.09 -2.54 -22.01
CA ARG A 225 8.32 -1.98 -21.44
C ARG A 225 8.06 -0.70 -20.66
N THR A 226 7.21 0.18 -21.18
CA THR A 226 6.86 1.42 -20.48
C THR A 226 6.18 1.16 -19.16
N ILE A 227 5.21 0.22 -19.11
CA ILE A 227 4.50 -0.11 -17.87
C ILE A 227 5.43 -0.85 -16.90
N ARG A 228 6.26 -1.78 -17.36
CA ARG A 228 7.24 -2.48 -16.50
C ARG A 228 8.30 -1.55 -15.92
N ASN A 229 8.66 -0.51 -16.67
CA ASN A 229 9.62 0.53 -16.30
C ASN A 229 8.91 1.85 -15.93
N TRP A 230 7.71 1.78 -15.38
CA TRP A 230 6.82 2.91 -15.07
C TRP A 230 7.52 4.06 -14.33
N TYR A 231 8.49 3.74 -13.50
CA TYR A 231 9.26 4.72 -12.75
C TYR A 231 9.98 5.77 -13.63
N TYR A 232 10.31 5.40 -14.87
CA TYR A 232 10.98 6.26 -15.85
C TYR A 232 10.01 6.97 -16.80
N SER A 233 8.72 6.78 -16.60
CA SER A 233 7.67 7.44 -17.39
C SER A 233 6.98 8.52 -16.54
N ARG A 234 7.08 9.77 -16.97
CA ARG A 234 6.44 10.91 -16.31
C ARG A 234 4.93 10.74 -16.15
N ILE A 235 4.28 10.18 -17.15
CA ILE A 235 2.84 9.92 -17.11
C ILE A 235 2.51 8.90 -16.02
N LEU A 236 3.32 7.84 -15.87
CA LEU A 236 3.02 6.75 -14.94
C LEU A 236 3.49 7.02 -13.51
N SER A 237 4.56 7.80 -13.34
CA SER A 237 5.16 8.09 -12.03
C SER A 237 4.82 9.47 -11.46
N GLY A 238 4.47 10.45 -12.32
CA GLY A 238 4.37 11.85 -11.93
C GLY A 238 5.73 12.58 -11.86
N ASP A 239 6.79 11.98 -12.42
CA ASP A 239 8.18 12.40 -12.28
C ASP A 239 8.74 12.16 -10.86
N ILE A 240 10.04 12.36 -10.67
CA ILE A 240 10.71 12.14 -9.37
C ILE A 240 10.13 13.05 -8.27
N ILE A 241 9.70 14.25 -8.63
CA ILE A 241 9.12 15.20 -7.67
C ILE A 241 7.82 14.67 -7.03
N VAL A 242 7.07 13.86 -7.75
CA VAL A 242 5.84 13.22 -7.24
C VAL A 242 6.15 11.85 -6.65
N GLU A 243 6.88 11.00 -7.38
CA GLU A 243 7.09 9.62 -6.98
C GLU A 243 7.98 9.51 -5.73
N GLN A 244 9.05 10.28 -5.68
CA GLN A 244 10.10 10.15 -4.69
C GLN A 244 10.11 11.29 -3.68
N ASP A 245 10.13 12.53 -4.17
CA ASP A 245 10.32 13.73 -3.36
C ASP A 245 9.11 14.05 -2.48
N ILE A 246 7.95 13.48 -2.80
CA ILE A 246 6.70 13.64 -2.06
C ILE A 246 6.87 13.34 -0.57
N HIS A 247 7.80 12.48 -0.18
CA HIS A 247 8.05 12.17 1.22
C HIS A 247 8.51 13.40 2.02
N VAL A 248 9.47 14.18 1.47
CA VAL A 248 9.97 15.39 2.13
C VAL A 248 8.96 16.53 2.00
N ILE A 249 8.32 16.66 0.85
CA ILE A 249 7.26 17.67 0.64
C ILE A 249 6.11 17.44 1.63
N ASP A 250 5.73 16.18 1.86
CA ASP A 250 4.72 15.82 2.86
C ASP A 250 5.17 16.14 4.29
N MET A 251 6.44 15.90 4.63
CA MET A 251 7.00 16.29 5.92
C MET A 251 6.95 17.81 6.13
N CYS A 252 7.29 18.61 5.11
CA CYS A 252 7.17 20.06 5.19
C CYS A 252 5.72 20.49 5.46
N ASN A 253 4.76 19.90 4.74
CA ASN A 253 3.34 20.16 4.94
C ASN A 253 2.86 19.76 6.35
N TRP A 254 3.38 18.66 6.87
CA TRP A 254 3.04 18.19 8.22
C TRP A 254 3.62 19.10 9.30
N ILE A 255 4.90 19.45 9.19
CA ILE A 255 5.56 20.37 10.13
C ILE A 255 4.87 21.73 10.15
N LEU A 256 4.56 22.30 8.97
CA LEU A 256 3.95 23.61 8.83
C LEU A 256 2.42 23.62 8.98
N GLN A 257 1.80 22.46 9.20
CA GLN A 257 0.35 22.29 9.32
C GLN A 257 -0.44 22.91 8.15
N GLY A 258 0.14 22.87 6.96
CA GLY A 258 -0.43 23.55 5.80
C GLY A 258 0.14 23.06 4.49
N ARG A 259 -0.29 23.70 3.44
CA ARG A 259 0.17 23.47 2.07
C ARG A 259 0.72 24.77 1.46
N PRO A 260 1.64 24.68 0.50
CA PRO A 260 2.12 25.87 -0.20
C PRO A 260 0.98 26.52 -1.00
N ILE A 261 0.99 27.85 -1.03
CA ILE A 261 0.07 28.69 -1.81
C ILE A 261 0.64 29.09 -3.16
N LYS A 262 1.98 28.96 -3.29
CA LYS A 262 2.71 29.28 -4.51
C LYS A 262 4.00 28.47 -4.52
N SER A 263 4.52 28.18 -5.72
CA SER A 263 5.86 27.63 -5.91
C SER A 263 6.56 28.28 -7.10
N ALA A 264 7.90 28.30 -7.07
CA ALA A 264 8.75 28.57 -8.20
C ALA A 264 9.77 27.45 -8.32
N ALA A 265 9.98 26.94 -9.53
CA ALA A 265 10.80 25.74 -9.71
C ALA A 265 11.58 25.78 -11.02
N THR A 266 12.70 25.09 -11.03
CA THR A 266 13.43 24.68 -12.23
C THR A 266 13.84 23.22 -12.10
N GLY A 267 14.03 22.56 -13.22
CA GLY A 267 14.49 21.17 -13.26
C GLY A 267 14.86 20.77 -14.68
N SER A 268 15.59 19.69 -14.83
CA SER A 268 15.95 19.20 -16.16
C SER A 268 16.35 17.72 -16.14
N ARG A 269 16.61 17.19 -17.35
CA ARG A 269 17.14 15.84 -17.56
C ARG A 269 18.68 15.78 -17.62
N ASN A 270 19.36 16.89 -17.39
CA ASN A 270 20.83 16.93 -17.40
C ASN A 270 21.42 15.90 -16.42
N GLY A 271 22.44 15.17 -16.86
CA GLY A 271 23.10 14.14 -16.06
C GLY A 271 22.34 12.82 -15.95
N ARG A 272 21.18 12.68 -16.62
CA ARG A 272 20.40 11.45 -16.63
C ARG A 272 20.72 10.59 -17.85
N PRO A 273 20.74 9.23 -17.76
CA PRO A 273 20.82 8.35 -18.91
C PRO A 273 19.64 8.55 -19.88
N ASP A 274 19.86 8.22 -21.15
CA ASP A 274 18.84 8.41 -22.19
C ASP A 274 17.80 7.29 -22.20
N HIS A 275 17.02 7.21 -21.11
CA HIS A 275 15.86 6.32 -21.02
C HIS A 275 14.74 6.97 -20.20
N GLY A 276 13.52 6.84 -20.69
CA GLY A 276 12.36 7.51 -20.13
C GLY A 276 12.35 9.02 -20.36
N ASP A 277 11.42 9.72 -19.72
CA ASP A 277 11.18 11.16 -19.88
C ASP A 277 11.18 11.94 -18.55
N VAL A 278 11.43 11.28 -17.41
CA VAL A 278 11.50 11.90 -16.09
C VAL A 278 12.75 12.77 -15.94
N TYR A 279 12.68 13.80 -15.12
CA TYR A 279 13.81 14.68 -14.82
C TYR A 279 14.83 14.00 -13.90
N GLY A 280 16.06 14.53 -13.90
CA GLY A 280 17.16 14.10 -13.04
C GLY A 280 17.32 14.94 -11.79
N HIS A 281 16.77 16.16 -11.79
CA HIS A 281 16.85 17.07 -10.64
C HIS A 281 15.75 18.11 -10.67
N TYR A 282 15.48 18.65 -9.47
CA TYR A 282 14.63 19.82 -9.25
C TYR A 282 15.27 20.78 -8.23
N SER A 283 15.02 22.08 -8.41
CA SER A 283 15.22 23.11 -7.40
C SER A 283 13.92 23.89 -7.28
N VAL A 284 13.33 23.90 -6.08
CA VAL A 284 12.00 24.46 -5.85
C VAL A 284 12.02 25.38 -4.65
N VAL A 285 11.26 26.48 -4.72
CA VAL A 285 10.89 27.27 -3.56
C VAL A 285 9.38 27.14 -3.38
N PHE A 286 8.95 26.62 -2.25
CA PHE A 286 7.54 26.56 -1.84
C PHE A 286 7.24 27.72 -0.90
N TYR A 287 6.20 28.49 -1.21
CA TYR A 287 5.72 29.60 -0.38
C TYR A 287 4.46 29.15 0.36
N TYR A 288 4.55 29.18 1.67
CA TYR A 288 3.44 28.85 2.58
C TYR A 288 2.76 30.14 3.09
N PRO A 289 1.59 30.04 3.73
CA PRO A 289 1.00 31.17 4.45
C PRO A 289 1.96 31.82 5.44
N ASN A 290 1.70 33.05 5.85
CA ASN A 290 2.48 33.81 6.81
C ASN A 290 3.95 34.09 6.37
N SER A 291 4.18 34.16 5.06
CA SER A 291 5.50 34.43 4.47
C SER A 291 6.59 33.38 4.80
N VAL A 292 6.20 32.18 5.19
CA VAL A 292 7.13 31.07 5.38
C VAL A 292 7.56 30.54 4.01
N SER A 293 8.84 30.33 3.80
CA SER A 293 9.38 29.70 2.58
C SER A 293 10.19 28.46 2.89
N MET A 294 10.02 27.43 2.04
CA MET A 294 10.81 26.21 2.05
C MET A 294 11.56 26.08 0.74
N THR A 295 12.88 26.01 0.80
CA THR A 295 13.70 25.59 -0.34
C THR A 295 13.77 24.08 -0.42
N PHE A 296 13.74 23.56 -1.63
CA PHE A 296 13.77 22.12 -1.83
C PHE A 296 14.70 21.78 -3.00
N GLY A 297 15.65 20.87 -2.73
CA GLY A 297 16.57 20.33 -3.73
C GLY A 297 16.34 18.84 -3.94
N SER A 298 16.29 18.42 -5.19
CA SER A 298 16.16 17.02 -5.54
C SER A 298 17.16 16.64 -6.62
N THR A 299 17.79 15.48 -6.45
CA THR A 299 18.60 14.87 -7.52
C THR A 299 18.38 13.37 -7.57
N GLN A 300 18.35 12.85 -8.79
CA GLN A 300 18.36 11.43 -9.07
C GLN A 300 19.35 11.16 -10.21
N ILE A 301 20.62 11.48 -9.95
CA ILE A 301 21.71 11.39 -10.93
C ILE A 301 22.96 10.75 -10.30
N GLY A 302 23.68 9.97 -11.13
CA GLY A 302 24.97 9.40 -10.76
C GLY A 302 24.96 8.35 -9.66
N ASN A 303 26.13 8.11 -9.09
CA ASN A 303 26.37 7.14 -8.01
C ASN A 303 26.48 7.83 -6.64
N GLY A 304 25.67 8.86 -6.41
CA GLY A 304 25.62 9.60 -5.17
C GLY A 304 25.19 8.74 -3.97
N LYS A 305 25.43 9.27 -2.77
CA LYS A 305 24.82 8.68 -1.56
C LYS A 305 23.36 9.11 -1.45
N TRP A 306 22.55 8.22 -0.88
CA TRP A 306 21.20 8.59 -0.46
C TRP A 306 21.29 9.58 0.69
N GLU A 307 20.65 10.73 0.54
CA GLU A 307 20.51 11.74 1.57
C GLU A 307 19.12 12.34 1.48
N VAL A 308 18.39 12.28 2.57
CA VAL A 308 16.99 12.74 2.65
C VAL A 308 16.81 13.53 3.94
N GLY A 309 16.36 14.76 3.83
CA GLY A 309 16.16 15.64 4.98
C GLY A 309 15.33 16.88 4.68
#